data_adfabe9376905f28f35e48780a9efce1
#
_entry.id   adfabe9376905f28f35e48780a9efce1
#
_cell.length_a   1.000
_cell.length_b   1.000
_cell.length_c   1.000
_cell.angle_alpha   90.00
_cell.angle_beta   90.00
_cell.angle_gamma   90.00
#
_symmetry.space_group_name_H-M   'P 1'
#
loop_
_entity.id
_entity.type
_entity.pdbx_description
1 polymer ?
#
loop_
_entity_poly.entity_id
_entity_poly.type
_entity_poly.pdbx_seq_one_letter_code
_entity_poly.pdbx_strand_id
1 'polypeptide(L)'
;MGERYISFNKNGYLLGFPYFRPPEFVCTYTQIRGYFPLYVNERSDMKAIIPVAGAGTKLRPHTYTQPKALIPIAGKTILSFIVDQLQEAGITEFIFIVGYLGDKIKDYVSQTYPDLTAHFVYQNERQGTGHAIELTRNIVAGDEVFVVLGDTICEYDIQEVINSPHSMLGIKKVDDPRNFGVATINEAGFVEQVIEKPSIPKSNIALVGLYKIKETDILFECLQHLFINNTAEAGVYHLTDAIDCMIQRGAKFQAFKVKNWFDCGKKETLLESNATLLKKFGGNTGAVHNYPHTIIIPPVSIAPGCEISHCIIGPHVAIGTNTQMQHSIVRDSIIGSYTHLFEVVLDNSLIGSDASVKGLSRSLNIGDNTEIDFG
;
A
#
# COMPACT_ATOMS: atom_id res chain seq x y z
N MET A 1 -2.40 -31.09 -33.81
CA MET A 1 -3.79 -31.31 -33.37
C MET A 1 -4.18 -30.06 -32.60
N GLY A 2 -5.04 -29.24 -33.20
CA GLY A 2 -5.39 -27.93 -32.62
C GLY A 2 -6.55 -28.08 -31.64
N GLU A 3 -6.34 -27.58 -30.48
CA GLU A 3 -7.40 -27.44 -29.48
C GLU A 3 -8.36 -26.34 -29.86
N ARG A 4 -9.64 -26.66 -29.99
CA ARG A 4 -10.72 -25.71 -30.27
C ARG A 4 -11.35 -25.30 -28.95
N TYR A 5 -11.24 -24.05 -28.57
CA TYR A 5 -11.97 -23.50 -27.44
C TYR A 5 -13.41 -23.18 -27.84
N ILE A 6 -14.35 -23.64 -27.01
CA ILE A 6 -15.79 -23.35 -27.15
C ILE A 6 -16.11 -22.22 -26.18
N SER A 7 -16.60 -21.08 -26.66
CA SER A 7 -17.02 -19.96 -25.83
C SER A 7 -18.54 -19.77 -25.82
N PHE A 8 -19.10 -19.49 -24.65
CA PHE A 8 -20.52 -19.22 -24.43
C PHE A 8 -20.74 -17.74 -24.04
N ASN A 9 -21.89 -17.19 -24.35
CA ASN A 9 -22.25 -15.85 -23.88
C ASN A 9 -22.85 -15.91 -22.45
N LYS A 10 -23.11 -14.73 -21.85
CA LYS A 10 -23.65 -14.59 -20.48
C LYS A 10 -25.00 -15.30 -20.23
N ASN A 11 -25.66 -15.79 -21.28
CA ASN A 11 -26.94 -16.49 -21.20
C ASN A 11 -26.83 -17.98 -21.58
N GLY A 12 -25.60 -18.52 -21.66
CA GLY A 12 -25.37 -19.95 -21.91
C GLY A 12 -25.54 -20.42 -23.35
N TYR A 13 -25.53 -19.53 -24.35
CA TYR A 13 -25.66 -19.87 -25.76
C TYR A 13 -24.32 -19.93 -26.49
N LEU A 14 -24.18 -20.95 -27.38
CA LEU A 14 -22.99 -21.12 -28.23
C LEU A 14 -22.97 -20.04 -29.32
N LEU A 15 -21.85 -19.33 -29.42
CA LEU A 15 -21.65 -18.34 -30.48
C LEU A 15 -21.15 -19.04 -31.77
N GLY A 16 -22.01 -19.09 -32.79
CA GLY A 16 -21.52 -19.39 -34.16
C GLY A 16 -22.27 -20.36 -35.07
N PHE A 17 -23.51 -20.78 -34.81
CA PHE A 17 -24.30 -21.50 -35.80
C PHE A 17 -25.80 -21.12 -35.73
N PRO A 18 -26.42 -20.66 -36.82
CA PRO A 18 -27.87 -20.56 -36.90
C PRO A 18 -28.44 -21.92 -37.30
N TYR A 19 -29.54 -22.31 -36.65
CA TYR A 19 -30.40 -23.48 -36.94
C TYR A 19 -29.86 -24.87 -36.58
N PHE A 20 -29.99 -25.25 -35.31
CA PHE A 20 -30.27 -26.65 -34.94
C PHE A 20 -31.19 -26.67 -33.70
N ARG A 21 -32.41 -27.22 -33.86
CA ARG A 21 -33.25 -27.64 -32.73
C ARG A 21 -32.80 -29.03 -32.32
N PRO A 22 -32.36 -29.22 -31.07
CA PRO A 22 -32.12 -30.60 -30.58
C PRO A 22 -33.44 -31.28 -30.19
N PRO A 23 -33.54 -32.60 -30.37
CA PRO A 23 -34.65 -33.39 -29.86
C PRO A 23 -34.59 -33.45 -28.33
N GLU A 24 -35.77 -33.58 -27.70
CA GLU A 24 -35.97 -33.71 -26.28
C GLU A 24 -35.16 -34.89 -25.73
N PHE A 25 -34.10 -34.62 -24.99
CA PHE A 25 -33.47 -35.59 -24.10
C PHE A 25 -33.81 -35.23 -22.66
N VAL A 26 -34.67 -36.08 -22.06
CA VAL A 26 -34.85 -36.14 -20.61
C VAL A 26 -33.57 -36.70 -20.03
N CYS A 27 -32.71 -35.82 -19.47
CA CYS A 27 -31.50 -36.26 -18.76
C CYS A 27 -31.82 -36.43 -17.29
N THR A 28 -31.96 -37.68 -16.88
CA THR A 28 -32.02 -38.10 -15.47
C THR A 28 -30.68 -37.81 -14.80
N TYR A 29 -30.72 -37.00 -13.76
CA TYR A 29 -29.58 -36.69 -12.90
C TYR A 29 -29.13 -37.97 -12.17
N THR A 30 -28.10 -38.64 -12.69
CA THR A 30 -27.31 -39.58 -11.90
C THR A 30 -25.90 -39.71 -12.45
N GLN A 31 -24.94 -39.26 -11.64
CA GLN A 31 -23.51 -39.62 -11.65
C GLN A 31 -22.67 -39.23 -12.87
N ILE A 32 -22.10 -37.99 -12.82
CA ILE A 32 -20.70 -37.78 -13.20
C ILE A 32 -20.04 -36.96 -12.08
N ARG A 33 -19.46 -37.62 -11.09
CA ARG A 33 -18.46 -37.06 -10.19
C ARG A 33 -17.12 -37.05 -10.95
N GLY A 34 -16.92 -36.08 -11.79
CA GLY A 34 -15.60 -35.71 -12.32
C GLY A 34 -15.14 -34.48 -11.56
N TYR A 35 -14.02 -34.58 -10.86
CA TYR A 35 -13.35 -33.51 -10.15
C TYR A 35 -12.95 -32.39 -11.16
N PHE A 36 -13.77 -31.37 -11.28
CA PHE A 36 -13.28 -30.05 -11.57
C PHE A 36 -13.27 -29.32 -10.22
N PRO A 37 -12.14 -28.84 -9.72
CA PRO A 37 -12.18 -27.85 -8.68
C PRO A 37 -12.77 -26.59 -9.33
N LEU A 38 -14.08 -26.38 -9.14
CA LEU A 38 -14.61 -25.03 -9.13
C LEU A 38 -13.80 -24.33 -8.03
N TYR A 39 -12.82 -23.54 -8.42
CA TYR A 39 -12.39 -22.43 -7.59
C TYR A 39 -13.62 -21.51 -7.48
N VAL A 40 -14.53 -21.86 -6.59
CA VAL A 40 -15.39 -20.92 -5.95
C VAL A 40 -14.39 -20.03 -5.21
N ASN A 41 -14.13 -18.85 -5.73
CA ASN A 41 -13.62 -17.76 -4.93
C ASN A 41 -14.68 -17.59 -3.83
N GLU A 42 -14.53 -18.33 -2.72
CA GLU A 42 -15.20 -17.98 -1.49
C GLU A 42 -14.79 -16.55 -1.27
N ARG A 43 -15.75 -15.63 -1.32
CA ARG A 43 -15.51 -14.24 -0.96
C ARG A 43 -14.82 -14.32 0.40
N SER A 44 -13.60 -13.86 0.46
CA SER A 44 -12.90 -13.70 1.72
C SER A 44 -13.78 -12.76 2.56
N ASP A 45 -14.36 -13.25 3.65
CA ASP A 45 -15.09 -12.44 4.63
C ASP A 45 -14.12 -11.50 5.39
N MET A 46 -12.90 -11.34 4.87
CA MET A 46 -11.84 -10.53 5.43
C MET A 46 -11.92 -9.09 4.92
N LYS A 47 -11.92 -8.15 5.85
CA LYS A 47 -11.87 -6.71 5.54
C LYS A 47 -10.45 -6.17 5.70
N ALA A 48 -10.04 -5.28 4.77
CA ALA A 48 -8.77 -4.57 4.93
C ALA A 48 -8.97 -3.30 5.76
N ILE A 49 -8.14 -3.08 6.77
CA ILE A 49 -8.12 -1.82 7.53
C ILE A 49 -6.82 -1.09 7.23
N ILE A 50 -6.92 0.12 6.70
CA ILE A 50 -5.75 0.92 6.32
C ILE A 50 -5.76 2.24 7.08
N PRO A 51 -5.00 2.35 8.19
CA PRO A 51 -4.85 3.59 8.92
C PRO A 51 -3.98 4.59 8.13
N VAL A 52 -4.59 5.70 7.70
CA VAL A 52 -3.96 6.77 6.93
C VAL A 52 -4.22 8.17 7.52
N ALA A 53 -4.59 8.23 8.81
CA ALA A 53 -4.91 9.47 9.51
C ALA A 53 -3.66 10.32 9.89
N GLY A 54 -2.46 9.79 9.71
CA GLY A 54 -1.20 10.42 10.11
C GLY A 54 -0.87 11.69 9.33
N ALA A 55 -0.32 12.72 10.00
CA ALA A 55 0.09 13.98 9.36
C ALA A 55 1.37 13.89 8.53
N GLY A 56 2.12 12.80 8.62
CA GLY A 56 3.36 12.62 7.84
C GLY A 56 4.45 13.67 8.10
N THR A 57 4.60 14.14 9.33
CA THR A 57 5.46 15.31 9.69
C THR A 57 6.91 15.20 9.24
N LYS A 58 7.45 13.97 9.10
CA LYS A 58 8.84 13.74 8.65
C LYS A 58 9.04 13.97 7.16
N LEU A 59 7.95 14.07 6.37
CA LEU A 59 7.97 14.35 4.93
C LEU A 59 7.52 15.78 4.60
N ARG A 60 7.46 16.67 5.60
CA ARG A 60 7.26 18.10 5.33
C ARG A 60 8.42 18.64 4.50
N PRO A 61 8.15 19.54 3.56
CA PRO A 61 6.92 20.32 3.34
C PRO A 61 5.81 19.60 2.54
N HIS A 62 6.08 18.48 1.85
CA HIS A 62 5.12 17.79 0.96
C HIS A 62 3.80 17.45 1.66
N THR A 63 3.87 17.04 2.92
CA THR A 63 2.67 16.63 3.68
C THR A 63 1.89 17.80 4.28
N TYR A 64 2.18 19.04 3.92
CA TYR A 64 1.27 20.15 4.19
C TYR A 64 0.05 20.14 3.26
N THR A 65 0.26 19.74 2.02
CA THR A 65 -0.75 19.79 0.97
C THR A 65 -1.21 18.42 0.50
N GLN A 66 -0.39 17.37 0.70
CA GLN A 66 -0.68 16.01 0.25
C GLN A 66 -0.63 15.00 1.41
N PRO A 67 -1.66 14.12 1.59
CA PRO A 67 -1.57 13.02 2.55
C PRO A 67 -0.35 12.15 2.25
N LYS A 68 0.38 11.68 3.29
CA LYS A 68 1.54 10.81 3.13
C LYS A 68 1.25 9.60 2.24
N ALA A 69 0.10 8.97 2.42
CA ALA A 69 -0.32 7.80 1.65
C ALA A 69 -0.50 8.07 0.15
N LEU A 70 -0.69 9.33 -0.25
CA LEU A 70 -0.83 9.75 -1.64
C LEU A 70 0.46 10.32 -2.26
N ILE A 71 1.58 10.30 -1.54
CA ILE A 71 2.88 10.68 -2.11
C ILE A 71 3.23 9.70 -3.22
N PRO A 72 3.63 10.19 -4.41
CA PRO A 72 4.00 9.35 -5.53
C PRO A 72 5.33 8.63 -5.27
N ILE A 73 5.40 7.37 -5.69
CA ILE A 73 6.59 6.52 -5.68
C ILE A 73 6.51 5.56 -6.86
N ALA A 74 7.57 5.42 -7.62
CA ALA A 74 7.65 4.51 -8.77
C ALA A 74 6.45 4.57 -9.73
N GLY A 75 5.86 5.75 -9.91
CA GLY A 75 4.73 6.00 -10.83
C GLY A 75 3.34 5.71 -10.26
N LYS A 76 3.20 5.31 -8.99
CA LYS A 76 1.93 5.12 -8.28
C LYS A 76 1.97 5.86 -6.94
N THR A 77 0.85 5.91 -6.21
CA THR A 77 0.86 6.37 -4.81
C THR A 77 1.24 5.23 -3.87
N ILE A 78 1.73 5.55 -2.66
CA ILE A 78 1.97 4.54 -1.61
C ILE A 78 0.69 3.74 -1.37
N LEU A 79 -0.46 4.41 -1.28
CA LEU A 79 -1.76 3.78 -1.05
C LEU A 79 -2.14 2.81 -2.16
N SER A 80 -1.84 3.15 -3.43
CA SER A 80 -2.11 2.25 -4.56
C SER A 80 -1.33 0.94 -4.48
N PHE A 81 -0.07 0.97 -4.06
CA PHE A 81 0.68 -0.28 -3.87
C PHE A 81 0.01 -1.21 -2.86
N ILE A 82 -0.55 -0.63 -1.78
CA ILE A 82 -1.23 -1.39 -0.73
C ILE A 82 -2.58 -1.92 -1.24
N VAL A 83 -3.40 -1.06 -1.83
CA VAL A 83 -4.75 -1.42 -2.28
C VAL A 83 -4.69 -2.43 -3.42
N ASP A 84 -3.84 -2.21 -4.44
CA ASP A 84 -3.68 -3.13 -5.57
C ASP A 84 -3.31 -4.54 -5.09
N GLN A 85 -2.34 -4.66 -4.17
CA GLN A 85 -1.90 -5.94 -3.63
C GLN A 85 -3.03 -6.68 -2.89
N LEU A 86 -3.84 -5.96 -2.10
CA LEU A 86 -4.96 -6.53 -1.36
C LEU A 86 -6.13 -6.92 -2.28
N GLN A 87 -6.43 -6.10 -3.31
CA GLN A 87 -7.42 -6.43 -4.32
C GLN A 87 -7.05 -7.67 -5.15
N GLU A 88 -5.80 -7.75 -5.60
CA GLU A 88 -5.27 -8.92 -6.33
C GLU A 88 -5.39 -10.21 -5.49
N ALA A 89 -5.38 -10.08 -4.18
CA ALA A 89 -5.58 -11.18 -3.25
C ALA A 89 -7.06 -11.53 -2.99
N GLY A 90 -7.99 -10.76 -3.55
CA GLY A 90 -9.43 -11.01 -3.46
C GLY A 90 -10.14 -10.25 -2.35
N ILE A 91 -9.46 -9.34 -1.63
CA ILE A 91 -10.12 -8.48 -0.63
C ILE A 91 -10.87 -7.37 -1.37
N THR A 92 -12.17 -7.22 -1.09
CA THR A 92 -13.05 -6.26 -1.77
C THR A 92 -13.63 -5.20 -0.83
N GLU A 93 -13.55 -5.39 0.48
CA GLU A 93 -14.06 -4.46 1.49
C GLU A 93 -12.93 -3.81 2.27
N PHE A 94 -12.87 -2.49 2.25
CA PHE A 94 -11.79 -1.69 2.78
C PHE A 94 -12.30 -0.65 3.77
N ILE A 95 -11.61 -0.51 4.89
CA ILE A 95 -11.88 0.50 5.91
C ILE A 95 -10.66 1.42 5.98
N PHE A 96 -10.79 2.63 5.46
CA PHE A 96 -9.77 3.66 5.51
C PHE A 96 -9.98 4.51 6.76
N ILE A 97 -9.01 4.50 7.68
CA ILE A 97 -9.06 5.39 8.84
C ILE A 97 -8.33 6.66 8.46
N VAL A 98 -9.10 7.72 8.23
CA VAL A 98 -8.62 9.00 7.70
C VAL A 98 -8.60 10.06 8.78
N GLY A 99 -7.83 11.13 8.57
CA GLY A 99 -7.72 12.25 9.50
C GLY A 99 -7.31 13.51 8.77
N TYR A 100 -6.09 13.98 9.02
CA TYR A 100 -5.54 15.14 8.33
C TYR A 100 -5.53 14.94 6.80
N LEU A 101 -6.14 15.87 6.06
CA LEU A 101 -6.35 15.79 4.62
C LEU A 101 -7.14 14.53 4.17
N GLY A 102 -8.00 14.00 5.02
CA GLY A 102 -8.74 12.78 4.78
C GLY A 102 -9.64 12.83 3.54
N ASP A 103 -10.20 14.01 3.22
CA ASP A 103 -11.05 14.19 2.03
C ASP A 103 -10.27 13.91 0.74
N LYS A 104 -8.98 14.28 0.65
CA LYS A 104 -8.13 13.93 -0.50
C LYS A 104 -7.95 12.42 -0.66
N ILE A 105 -7.87 11.67 0.44
CA ILE A 105 -7.80 10.20 0.39
C ILE A 105 -9.11 9.63 -0.10
N LYS A 106 -10.23 10.12 0.43
CA LYS A 106 -11.58 9.71 0.02
C LYS A 106 -11.80 9.95 -1.47
N ASP A 107 -11.49 11.14 -1.95
CA ASP A 107 -11.62 11.51 -3.36
C ASP A 107 -10.75 10.61 -4.25
N TYR A 108 -9.50 10.39 -3.85
CA TYR A 108 -8.57 9.53 -4.57
C TYR A 108 -9.08 8.09 -4.66
N VAL A 109 -9.48 7.49 -3.54
CA VAL A 109 -9.99 6.12 -3.50
C VAL A 109 -11.27 5.99 -4.35
N SER A 110 -12.21 6.92 -4.21
CA SER A 110 -13.48 6.89 -4.96
C SER A 110 -13.27 7.03 -6.48
N GLN A 111 -12.26 7.79 -6.92
CA GLN A 111 -11.96 7.98 -8.33
C GLN A 111 -11.12 6.84 -8.92
N THR A 112 -10.14 6.34 -8.16
CA THR A 112 -9.19 5.34 -8.65
C THR A 112 -9.74 3.92 -8.52
N TYR A 113 -10.57 3.66 -7.52
CA TYR A 113 -11.09 2.34 -7.17
C TYR A 113 -12.63 2.36 -7.01
N PRO A 114 -13.39 2.67 -8.07
CA PRO A 114 -14.84 2.83 -7.98
C PRO A 114 -15.60 1.55 -7.61
N ASP A 115 -15.00 0.39 -7.83
CA ASP A 115 -15.61 -0.91 -7.56
C ASP A 115 -15.33 -1.44 -6.14
N LEU A 116 -14.54 -0.71 -5.33
CA LEU A 116 -14.28 -1.09 -3.94
C LEU A 116 -15.46 -0.78 -3.03
N THR A 117 -15.77 -1.69 -2.12
CA THR A 117 -16.59 -1.36 -0.95
C THR A 117 -15.71 -0.62 0.05
N ALA A 118 -15.72 0.72 0.00
CA ALA A 118 -14.85 1.57 0.79
C ALA A 118 -15.60 2.27 1.91
N HIS A 119 -15.17 2.06 3.15
CA HIS A 119 -15.65 2.77 4.34
C HIS A 119 -14.59 3.78 4.79
N PHE A 120 -15.02 4.97 5.19
CA PHE A 120 -14.12 6.02 5.68
C PHE A 120 -14.49 6.37 7.12
N VAL A 121 -13.53 6.14 8.03
CA VAL A 121 -13.67 6.41 9.46
C VAL A 121 -12.73 7.55 9.83
N TYR A 122 -13.26 8.62 10.44
CA TYR A 122 -12.45 9.79 10.79
C TYR A 122 -11.86 9.65 12.18
N GLN A 123 -10.53 9.67 12.27
CA GLN A 123 -9.79 9.79 13.52
C GLN A 123 -9.48 11.27 13.78
N ASN A 124 -10.37 11.97 14.48
CA ASN A 124 -10.19 13.38 14.82
C ASN A 124 -9.09 13.60 15.84
N GLU A 125 -9.04 12.77 16.86
CA GLU A 125 -8.02 12.78 17.90
C GLU A 125 -6.96 11.71 17.63
N ARG A 126 -5.70 12.11 17.57
CA ARG A 126 -4.58 11.21 17.24
C ARG A 126 -4.07 10.49 18.47
N GLN A 127 -4.87 9.60 19.03
CA GLN A 127 -4.52 8.83 20.22
C GLN A 127 -3.86 7.48 19.89
N GLY A 128 -3.21 7.35 18.72
CA GLY A 128 -2.45 6.16 18.32
C GLY A 128 -3.18 5.19 17.41
N THR A 129 -2.46 4.12 17.05
CA THR A 129 -2.96 3.08 16.12
C THR A 129 -4.04 2.21 16.75
N GLY A 130 -3.95 1.92 18.04
CA GLY A 130 -4.99 1.18 18.77
C GLY A 130 -6.32 1.94 18.77
N HIS A 131 -6.29 3.25 19.06
CA HIS A 131 -7.48 4.10 18.95
C HIS A 131 -8.05 4.12 17.52
N ALA A 132 -7.19 4.22 16.52
CA ALA A 132 -7.63 4.18 15.12
C ALA A 132 -8.42 2.91 14.81
N ILE A 133 -7.91 1.74 15.20
CA ILE A 133 -8.58 0.45 14.97
C ILE A 133 -9.89 0.36 15.75
N GLU A 134 -9.95 0.84 17.01
CA GLU A 134 -11.18 0.82 17.79
C GLU A 134 -12.35 1.52 17.10
N LEU A 135 -12.10 2.60 16.38
CA LEU A 135 -13.12 3.33 15.63
C LEU A 135 -13.79 2.49 14.53
N THR A 136 -13.20 1.36 14.15
CA THR A 136 -13.74 0.48 13.10
C THR A 136 -14.63 -0.63 13.63
N ARG A 137 -14.79 -0.80 14.94
CA ARG A 137 -15.51 -1.90 15.62
C ARG A 137 -16.84 -2.25 14.96
N ASN A 138 -17.70 -1.24 14.74
CA ASN A 138 -19.04 -1.46 14.21
C ASN A 138 -19.06 -1.89 12.74
N ILE A 139 -18.00 -1.56 11.97
CA ILE A 139 -17.86 -1.94 10.56
C ILE A 139 -17.26 -3.33 10.44
N VAL A 140 -16.32 -3.66 11.31
CA VAL A 140 -15.69 -5.00 11.38
C VAL A 140 -16.71 -6.05 11.76
N ALA A 141 -17.53 -5.80 12.80
CA ALA A 141 -18.69 -6.60 13.19
C ALA A 141 -18.39 -8.11 13.34
N GLY A 142 -17.21 -8.48 13.82
CA GLY A 142 -16.78 -9.88 14.03
C GLY A 142 -16.06 -10.53 12.86
N ASP A 143 -15.98 -9.88 11.68
CA ASP A 143 -15.24 -10.40 10.52
C ASP A 143 -13.73 -10.41 10.76
N GLU A 144 -13.02 -11.29 10.06
CA GLU A 144 -11.55 -11.28 10.04
C GLU A 144 -11.05 -9.98 9.41
N VAL A 145 -9.93 -9.45 9.91
CA VAL A 145 -9.34 -8.24 9.37
C VAL A 145 -7.88 -8.42 8.97
N PHE A 146 -7.49 -7.70 7.93
CA PHE A 146 -6.10 -7.50 7.57
C PHE A 146 -5.75 -6.01 7.71
N VAL A 147 -5.06 -5.67 8.79
CA VAL A 147 -4.59 -4.31 9.04
C VAL A 147 -3.26 -4.10 8.32
N VAL A 148 -3.19 -3.07 7.48
CA VAL A 148 -1.99 -2.67 6.75
C VAL A 148 -1.73 -1.20 7.01
N LEU A 149 -0.60 -0.86 7.63
CA LEU A 149 -0.25 0.54 7.87
C LEU A 149 -0.02 1.28 6.56
N GLY A 150 -0.70 2.42 6.38
CA GLY A 150 -0.80 3.16 5.13
C GLY A 150 0.47 3.92 4.70
N ASP A 151 1.58 3.67 5.34
CA ASP A 151 2.89 4.28 5.06
C ASP A 151 3.97 3.23 4.73
N THR A 152 3.59 1.97 4.56
CA THR A 152 4.51 0.84 4.45
C THR A 152 4.17 -0.01 3.24
N ILE A 153 5.10 -0.15 2.31
CA ILE A 153 5.00 -1.09 1.19
C ILE A 153 5.82 -2.33 1.55
N CYS A 154 5.21 -3.51 1.45
CA CYS A 154 5.88 -4.77 1.76
C CYS A 154 5.74 -5.79 0.63
N GLU A 155 6.78 -6.60 0.46
CA GLU A 155 6.76 -7.78 -0.39
C GLU A 155 6.67 -9.05 0.44
N TYR A 156 5.59 -9.78 0.28
CA TYR A 156 5.32 -11.04 0.97
C TYR A 156 4.38 -11.90 0.14
N ASP A 157 4.24 -13.15 0.52
CA ASP A 157 3.23 -14.02 -0.07
C ASP A 157 1.88 -13.75 0.60
N ILE A 158 1.05 -12.95 -0.06
CA ILE A 158 -0.25 -12.55 0.47
C ILE A 158 -1.22 -13.72 0.54
N GLN A 159 -1.11 -14.70 -0.38
CA GLN A 159 -1.98 -15.87 -0.37
C GLN A 159 -1.67 -16.79 0.82
N GLU A 160 -0.39 -16.93 1.20
CA GLU A 160 0.01 -17.62 2.42
C GLU A 160 -0.64 -16.96 3.65
N VAL A 161 -0.63 -15.64 3.71
CA VAL A 161 -1.19 -14.89 4.85
C VAL A 161 -2.70 -15.02 4.91
N ILE A 162 -3.42 -14.78 3.81
CA ILE A 162 -4.89 -14.81 3.78
C ILE A 162 -5.41 -16.20 4.11
N ASN A 163 -4.80 -17.25 3.55
CA ASN A 163 -5.26 -18.64 3.74
C ASN A 163 -4.77 -19.28 5.04
N SER A 164 -3.98 -18.56 5.86
CA SER A 164 -3.53 -19.10 7.15
C SER A 164 -4.71 -19.34 8.09
N PRO A 165 -4.74 -20.50 8.80
CA PRO A 165 -5.75 -20.77 9.81
C PRO A 165 -5.56 -19.95 11.10
N HIS A 166 -4.44 -19.23 11.23
CA HIS A 166 -4.08 -18.44 12.41
C HIS A 166 -4.08 -16.96 12.10
N SER A 167 -4.23 -16.15 13.14
CA SER A 167 -3.83 -14.74 13.10
C SER A 167 -2.34 -14.64 12.78
N MET A 168 -1.90 -13.61 12.01
CA MET A 168 -0.53 -13.52 11.53
C MET A 168 0.05 -12.11 11.71
N LEU A 169 1.35 -12.05 12.03
CA LEU A 169 2.11 -10.79 12.14
C LEU A 169 3.25 -10.77 11.13
N GLY A 170 3.30 -9.71 10.31
CA GLY A 170 4.39 -9.46 9.38
C GLY A 170 5.64 -8.98 10.12
N ILE A 171 6.75 -9.67 9.87
CA ILE A 171 8.02 -9.41 10.56
C ILE A 171 9.20 -9.24 9.61
N LYS A 172 10.19 -8.46 10.07
CA LYS A 172 11.49 -8.30 9.44
C LYS A 172 12.60 -8.27 10.49
N LYS A 173 13.70 -8.97 10.22
CA LYS A 173 14.92 -8.82 11.04
C LYS A 173 15.60 -7.50 10.66
N VAL A 174 15.92 -6.67 11.65
CA VAL A 174 16.57 -5.37 11.50
C VAL A 174 17.77 -5.24 12.44
N ASP A 175 18.68 -4.33 12.11
CA ASP A 175 19.88 -4.11 12.94
C ASP A 175 19.55 -3.34 14.22
N ASP A 176 18.67 -2.34 14.13
CA ASP A 176 18.18 -1.57 15.27
C ASP A 176 16.65 -1.54 15.35
N PRO A 177 16.03 -2.37 16.21
CA PRO A 177 14.57 -2.48 16.30
C PRO A 177 13.91 -1.43 17.22
N ARG A 178 14.66 -0.55 17.88
CA ARG A 178 14.14 0.37 18.93
C ARG A 178 13.06 1.33 18.45
N ASN A 179 12.94 1.55 17.15
CA ASN A 179 11.93 2.43 16.57
C ASN A 179 10.63 1.71 16.14
N PHE A 180 10.54 0.41 16.36
CA PHE A 180 9.46 -0.46 15.88
C PHE A 180 8.85 -1.26 17.02
N GLY A 181 7.68 -1.82 16.81
CA GLY A 181 7.20 -2.93 17.61
C GLY A 181 8.13 -4.14 17.45
N VAL A 182 8.48 -4.79 18.53
CA VAL A 182 9.43 -5.92 18.55
C VAL A 182 8.72 -7.19 19.00
N ALA A 183 8.89 -8.28 18.26
CA ALA A 183 8.31 -9.57 18.57
C ALA A 183 9.37 -10.55 19.12
N THR A 184 8.98 -11.38 20.09
CA THR A 184 9.66 -12.63 20.46
C THR A 184 8.87 -13.80 19.91
N ILE A 185 9.55 -14.80 19.35
CA ILE A 185 8.93 -15.91 18.62
C ILE A 185 9.53 -17.21 19.17
N ASN A 186 8.67 -18.21 19.43
CA ASN A 186 9.12 -19.53 19.84
C ASN A 186 9.61 -20.40 18.68
N GLU A 187 10.12 -21.59 18.99
CA GLU A 187 10.67 -22.53 17.98
C GLU A 187 9.61 -23.00 16.98
N ALA A 188 8.33 -22.99 17.35
CA ALA A 188 7.21 -23.36 16.48
C ALA A 188 6.73 -22.22 15.55
N GLY A 189 7.36 -21.02 15.62
CA GLY A 189 7.03 -19.88 14.78
C GLY A 189 5.86 -19.03 15.30
N PHE A 190 5.36 -19.29 16.52
CA PHE A 190 4.34 -18.46 17.14
C PHE A 190 4.95 -17.31 17.95
N VAL A 191 4.28 -16.17 17.88
CA VAL A 191 4.66 -14.98 18.64
C VAL A 191 4.26 -15.16 20.12
N GLU A 192 5.21 -14.97 21.02
CA GLU A 192 5.02 -15.08 22.46
C GLU A 192 4.77 -13.75 23.13
N GLN A 193 5.38 -12.70 22.62
CA GLN A 193 5.25 -11.33 23.15
C GLN A 193 5.52 -10.31 22.05
N VAL A 194 4.84 -9.18 22.11
CA VAL A 194 5.15 -7.99 21.31
C VAL A 194 5.26 -6.76 22.22
N ILE A 195 6.24 -5.90 21.96
CA ILE A 195 6.50 -4.69 22.75
C ILE A 195 6.70 -3.53 21.78
N GLU A 196 5.96 -2.44 21.98
CA GLU A 196 6.14 -1.23 21.17
C GLU A 196 7.41 -0.49 21.59
N LYS A 197 8.29 -0.22 20.62
CA LYS A 197 9.51 0.60 20.74
C LYS A 197 10.30 0.41 22.04
N PRO A 198 10.69 -0.82 22.39
CA PRO A 198 11.36 -1.08 23.66
C PRO A 198 12.71 -0.35 23.70
N SER A 199 13.02 0.30 24.83
CA SER A 199 14.33 0.94 25.06
C SER A 199 15.47 -0.10 25.04
N ILE A 200 15.19 -1.32 25.54
CA ILE A 200 16.10 -2.47 25.53
C ILE A 200 15.38 -3.63 24.83
N PRO A 201 15.61 -3.82 23.51
CA PRO A 201 14.96 -4.89 22.75
C PRO A 201 15.46 -6.27 23.17
N LYS A 202 14.54 -7.22 23.39
CA LYS A 202 14.87 -8.64 23.63
C LYS A 202 15.12 -9.43 22.35
N SER A 203 14.75 -8.86 21.20
CA SER A 203 14.83 -9.48 19.87
C SER A 203 15.11 -8.40 18.82
N ASN A 204 15.65 -8.78 17.68
CA ASN A 204 15.82 -7.89 16.53
C ASN A 204 14.75 -8.11 15.45
N ILE A 205 13.64 -8.71 15.82
CA ILE A 205 12.51 -8.99 14.94
C ILE A 205 11.50 -7.85 15.05
N ALA A 206 11.48 -6.96 14.06
CA ALA A 206 10.59 -5.83 14.00
C ALA A 206 9.25 -6.21 13.34
N LEU A 207 8.16 -5.67 13.86
CA LEU A 207 6.84 -5.68 13.21
C LEU A 207 6.83 -4.66 12.07
N VAL A 208 6.35 -5.07 10.89
CA VAL A 208 6.39 -4.25 9.68
C VAL A 208 5.07 -3.55 9.36
N GLY A 209 4.10 -3.61 10.28
CA GLY A 209 2.80 -2.96 10.07
C GLY A 209 1.79 -3.78 9.25
N LEU A 210 1.92 -5.09 9.24
CA LEU A 210 1.02 -6.05 8.61
C LEU A 210 0.45 -6.99 9.67
N TYR A 211 -0.87 -6.98 9.87
CA TYR A 211 -1.53 -7.72 10.93
C TYR A 211 -2.80 -8.40 10.42
N LYS A 212 -2.78 -9.72 10.19
CA LYS A 212 -4.01 -10.50 10.00
C LYS A 212 -4.55 -10.89 11.35
N ILE A 213 -5.79 -10.55 11.65
CA ILE A 213 -6.43 -10.82 12.94
C ILE A 213 -7.76 -11.51 12.68
N LYS A 214 -7.90 -12.72 13.20
CA LYS A 214 -9.11 -13.53 13.11
C LYS A 214 -10.04 -13.29 14.28
N GLU A 215 -9.47 -13.22 15.47
CA GLU A 215 -10.18 -13.10 16.73
C GLU A 215 -10.47 -11.62 17.03
N THR A 216 -11.26 -10.97 16.15
CA THR A 216 -11.55 -9.54 16.24
C THR A 216 -12.33 -9.15 17.48
N ASP A 217 -13.18 -10.03 18.00
CA ASP A 217 -13.88 -9.80 19.28
C ASP A 217 -12.87 -9.63 20.41
N ILE A 218 -11.86 -10.52 20.49
CA ILE A 218 -10.78 -10.42 21.51
C ILE A 218 -9.95 -9.14 21.29
N LEU A 219 -9.68 -8.78 20.02
CA LEU A 219 -8.99 -7.51 19.71
C LEU A 219 -9.73 -6.32 20.32
N PHE A 220 -11.02 -6.20 20.03
CA PHE A 220 -11.81 -5.08 20.50
C PHE A 220 -12.02 -5.09 22.02
N GLU A 221 -12.11 -6.25 22.66
CA GLU A 221 -12.09 -6.35 24.11
C GLU A 221 -10.75 -5.87 24.70
N CYS A 222 -9.62 -6.26 24.10
CA CYS A 222 -8.30 -5.82 24.51
C CYS A 222 -8.12 -4.30 24.34
N LEU A 223 -8.56 -3.73 23.21
CA LEU A 223 -8.55 -2.28 22.99
C LEU A 223 -9.38 -1.55 24.06
N GLN A 224 -10.59 -2.03 24.32
CA GLN A 224 -11.44 -1.45 25.38
C GLN A 224 -10.78 -1.53 26.77
N HIS A 225 -10.13 -2.66 27.09
CA HIS A 225 -9.40 -2.80 28.33
C HIS A 225 -8.26 -1.77 28.47
N LEU A 226 -7.50 -1.52 27.39
CA LEU A 226 -6.44 -0.50 27.38
C LEU A 226 -7.00 0.91 27.64
N PHE A 227 -8.16 1.25 27.06
CA PHE A 227 -8.80 2.55 27.29
C PHE A 227 -9.34 2.73 28.70
N ILE A 228 -10.03 1.71 29.25
CA ILE A 228 -10.60 1.78 30.60
C ILE A 228 -9.50 1.92 31.66
N ASN A 229 -8.40 1.19 31.52
CA ASN A 229 -7.30 1.23 32.46
C ASN A 229 -6.33 2.39 32.22
N ASN A 230 -6.56 3.20 31.20
CA ASN A 230 -5.73 4.34 30.79
C ASN A 230 -4.23 3.97 30.72
N THR A 231 -3.94 2.83 30.10
CA THR A 231 -2.58 2.30 29.95
C THR A 231 -1.78 2.98 28.85
N ALA A 232 -2.30 4.09 28.31
CA ALA A 232 -1.66 4.85 27.25
C ALA A 232 -0.29 5.38 27.69
N GLU A 233 0.74 5.05 26.96
CA GLU A 233 2.03 5.69 27.09
C GLU A 233 1.99 7.08 26.43
N ALA A 234 2.19 8.13 27.21
CA ALA A 234 2.09 9.52 26.76
C ALA A 234 0.76 9.87 26.04
N GLY A 235 -0.36 9.21 26.39
CA GLY A 235 -1.68 9.43 25.76
C GLY A 235 -1.85 8.74 24.41
N VAL A 236 -0.97 7.78 24.05
CA VAL A 236 -0.99 7.04 22.80
C VAL A 236 -1.28 5.57 23.05
N TYR A 237 -2.34 5.05 22.43
CA TYR A 237 -2.71 3.63 22.47
C TYR A 237 -2.17 2.94 21.24
N HIS A 238 -1.28 1.97 21.40
CA HIS A 238 -0.69 1.23 20.29
C HIS A 238 -1.48 -0.05 19.97
N LEU A 239 -1.61 -0.38 18.70
CA LEU A 239 -2.16 -1.67 18.29
C LEU A 239 -1.32 -2.84 18.83
N THR A 240 -0.01 -2.63 18.96
CA THR A 240 0.93 -3.60 19.50
C THR A 240 0.57 -4.01 20.92
N ASP A 241 0.11 -3.07 21.77
CA ASP A 241 -0.31 -3.38 23.14
C ASP A 241 -1.60 -4.21 23.17
N ALA A 242 -2.52 -3.95 22.25
CA ALA A 242 -3.72 -4.77 22.11
C ALA A 242 -3.38 -6.20 21.64
N ILE A 243 -2.44 -6.35 20.69
CA ILE A 243 -1.97 -7.66 20.24
C ILE A 243 -1.29 -8.43 21.38
N ASP A 244 -0.45 -7.76 22.18
CA ASP A 244 0.15 -8.41 23.37
C ASP A 244 -0.91 -8.86 24.38
N CYS A 245 -1.93 -8.03 24.63
CA CYS A 245 -3.08 -8.41 25.45
C CYS A 245 -3.83 -9.64 24.87
N MET A 246 -4.03 -9.71 23.55
CA MET A 246 -4.64 -10.87 22.89
C MET A 246 -3.81 -12.14 23.11
N ILE A 247 -2.48 -12.06 22.96
CA ILE A 247 -1.56 -13.17 23.17
C ILE A 247 -1.65 -13.66 24.63
N GLN A 248 -1.65 -12.73 25.61
CA GLN A 248 -1.81 -13.05 27.02
C GLN A 248 -3.16 -13.72 27.34
N ARG A 249 -4.20 -13.44 26.55
CA ARG A 249 -5.52 -14.12 26.63
C ARG A 249 -5.60 -15.43 25.84
N GLY A 250 -4.49 -15.87 25.23
CA GLY A 250 -4.38 -17.17 24.56
C GLY A 250 -4.60 -17.13 23.05
N ALA A 251 -4.78 -15.97 22.42
CA ALA A 251 -4.81 -15.85 20.98
C ALA A 251 -3.45 -16.23 20.38
N LYS A 252 -3.48 -16.98 19.25
CA LYS A 252 -2.26 -17.49 18.63
C LYS A 252 -1.93 -16.70 17.36
N PHE A 253 -0.83 -15.99 17.40
CA PHE A 253 -0.28 -15.28 16.25
C PHE A 253 0.92 -16.03 15.68
N GLN A 254 0.88 -16.33 14.38
CA GLN A 254 2.02 -16.88 13.66
C GLN A 254 2.78 -15.75 12.97
N ALA A 255 4.11 -15.82 12.99
CA ALA A 255 4.94 -14.83 12.31
C ALA A 255 5.17 -15.21 10.85
N PHE A 256 5.05 -14.25 9.93
CA PHE A 256 5.49 -14.41 8.54
C PHE A 256 6.54 -13.37 8.16
N LYS A 257 7.50 -13.80 7.37
CA LYS A 257 8.63 -12.93 6.97
C LYS A 257 8.31 -12.16 5.70
N VAL A 258 8.53 -10.85 5.70
CA VAL A 258 8.50 -10.06 4.48
C VAL A 258 9.85 -10.12 3.77
N LYS A 259 9.82 -10.22 2.44
CA LYS A 259 11.03 -10.23 1.59
C LYS A 259 11.67 -8.84 1.59
N ASN A 260 10.88 -7.84 1.21
CA ASN A 260 11.29 -6.44 1.23
C ASN A 260 10.28 -5.60 2.01
N TRP A 261 10.81 -4.60 2.68
CA TRP A 261 10.07 -3.62 3.45
C TRP A 261 10.56 -2.23 3.08
N PHE A 262 9.66 -1.42 2.55
CA PHE A 262 9.93 -0.08 2.07
C PHE A 262 9.28 0.92 3.03
N ASP A 263 10.10 1.52 3.89
CA ASP A 263 9.68 2.60 4.79
C ASP A 263 9.59 3.91 4.00
N CYS A 264 8.39 4.38 3.75
CA CYS A 264 8.14 5.65 3.07
C CYS A 264 8.03 6.82 4.06
N GLY A 265 8.73 6.75 5.20
CA GLY A 265 8.61 7.72 6.29
C GLY A 265 9.47 8.98 6.17
N LYS A 266 10.56 8.94 5.42
CA LYS A 266 11.53 10.04 5.24
C LYS A 266 11.90 10.18 3.77
N LYS A 267 12.46 11.34 3.39
CA LYS A 267 12.90 11.60 2.01
C LYS A 267 13.87 10.53 1.51
N GLU A 268 14.90 10.23 2.30
CA GLU A 268 15.97 9.31 1.92
C GLU A 268 15.42 7.90 1.66
N THR A 269 14.66 7.35 2.61
CA THR A 269 14.06 6.02 2.48
C THR A 269 12.98 5.97 1.38
N LEU A 270 12.29 7.07 1.12
CA LEU A 270 11.34 7.19 0.00
C LEU A 270 12.06 7.11 -1.36
N LEU A 271 13.18 7.81 -1.53
CA LEU A 271 13.98 7.77 -2.77
C LEU A 271 14.63 6.40 -2.99
N GLU A 272 15.16 5.75 -1.95
CA GLU A 272 15.68 4.39 -2.01
C GLU A 272 14.58 3.37 -2.40
N SER A 273 13.39 3.54 -1.82
CA SER A 273 12.21 2.73 -2.15
C SER A 273 11.79 2.95 -3.60
N ASN A 274 11.77 4.20 -4.07
CA ASN A 274 11.49 4.55 -5.47
C ASN A 274 12.45 3.84 -6.43
N ALA A 275 13.75 3.91 -6.16
CA ALA A 275 14.76 3.27 -6.99
C ALA A 275 14.58 1.74 -7.06
N THR A 276 14.30 1.11 -5.92
CA THR A 276 14.11 -0.34 -5.84
C THR A 276 12.82 -0.79 -6.53
N LEU A 277 11.71 -0.08 -6.31
CA LEU A 277 10.42 -0.37 -6.94
C LEU A 277 10.48 -0.17 -8.46
N LEU A 278 11.13 0.90 -8.95
CA LEU A 278 11.35 1.13 -10.38
C LEU A 278 12.17 0.00 -11.02
N LYS A 279 13.23 -0.48 -10.37
CA LYS A 279 14.00 -1.64 -10.84
C LYS A 279 13.13 -2.89 -10.96
N LYS A 280 12.26 -3.12 -10.00
CA LYS A 280 11.42 -4.30 -9.94
C LYS A 280 10.29 -4.29 -10.96
N PHE A 281 9.56 -3.18 -11.04
CA PHE A 281 8.39 -3.07 -11.93
C PHE A 281 8.72 -2.55 -13.32
N GLY A 282 10.01 -2.27 -13.59
CA GLY A 282 10.51 -1.93 -14.92
C GLY A 282 10.20 -0.51 -15.38
N GLY A 283 9.77 0.39 -14.49
CA GLY A 283 9.43 1.76 -14.83
C GLY A 283 8.51 1.89 -16.07
N ASN A 284 7.47 2.67 -16.00
CA ASN A 284 6.65 2.93 -17.19
C ASN A 284 7.30 4.07 -17.98
N THR A 285 8.08 3.74 -19.01
CA THR A 285 8.63 4.76 -19.92
C THR A 285 7.57 5.33 -20.86
N GLY A 286 6.25 5.06 -20.58
CA GLY A 286 5.15 5.38 -21.49
C GLY A 286 5.37 4.76 -22.86
N ALA A 287 4.36 4.43 -23.62
CA ALA A 287 4.54 4.03 -25.01
C ALA A 287 5.49 5.03 -25.69
N VAL A 288 6.70 4.59 -26.00
CA VAL A 288 7.85 5.32 -26.60
C VAL A 288 7.48 6.75 -27.04
N HIS A 289 7.32 7.66 -26.10
CA HIS A 289 7.24 9.07 -26.42
C HIS A 289 8.66 9.49 -26.77
N ASN A 290 8.86 9.78 -28.03
CA ASN A 290 10.12 10.28 -28.50
C ASN A 290 10.26 11.73 -28.01
N TYR A 291 10.77 11.91 -26.80
CA TYR A 291 11.02 13.23 -26.24
C TYR A 291 12.19 13.89 -27.01
N PRO A 292 11.99 15.06 -27.64
CA PRO A 292 13.00 15.68 -28.49
C PRO A 292 14.32 15.90 -27.74
N HIS A 293 15.42 15.43 -28.36
CA HIS A 293 16.79 15.65 -27.82
C HIS A 293 16.97 15.21 -26.37
N THR A 294 16.27 14.13 -25.95
CA THR A 294 16.26 13.66 -24.54
C THR A 294 16.82 12.24 -24.46
N ILE A 295 17.69 12.02 -23.47
CA ILE A 295 18.26 10.71 -23.15
C ILE A 295 17.56 10.19 -21.90
N ILE A 296 16.96 8.99 -22.00
CA ILE A 296 16.35 8.31 -20.84
C ILE A 296 17.25 7.14 -20.44
N ILE A 297 17.66 7.11 -19.18
CA ILE A 297 18.48 6.07 -18.58
C ILE A 297 17.60 5.24 -17.62
N PRO A 298 17.14 4.04 -18.00
CA PRO A 298 16.26 3.23 -17.17
C PRO A 298 16.90 2.80 -15.83
N PRO A 299 16.07 2.48 -14.80
CA PRO A 299 14.61 2.51 -14.79
C PRO A 299 14.05 3.92 -14.53
N VAL A 300 13.03 4.30 -15.29
CA VAL A 300 12.35 5.60 -15.20
C VAL A 300 10.85 5.39 -15.38
N SER A 301 10.04 6.12 -14.62
CA SER A 301 8.59 6.21 -14.83
C SER A 301 8.21 7.64 -15.18
N ILE A 302 7.54 7.82 -16.33
CA ILE A 302 7.04 9.12 -16.79
C ILE A 302 5.53 9.00 -16.97
N ALA A 303 4.79 9.80 -16.23
CA ALA A 303 3.33 9.83 -16.31
C ALA A 303 2.84 10.53 -17.59
N PRO A 304 1.57 10.34 -17.99
CA PRO A 304 1.00 10.97 -19.19
C PRO A 304 1.01 12.51 -19.14
N GLY A 305 1.01 13.13 -20.32
CA GLY A 305 0.89 14.59 -20.50
C GLY A 305 2.18 15.36 -20.25
N CYS A 306 3.32 14.68 -20.03
CA CYS A 306 4.61 15.36 -19.83
C CYS A 306 5.17 15.92 -21.13
N GLU A 307 5.67 17.15 -21.07
CA GLU A 307 6.38 17.86 -22.14
C GLU A 307 7.87 17.94 -21.80
N ILE A 308 8.69 17.12 -22.43
CA ILE A 308 10.11 16.98 -22.09
C ILE A 308 10.97 17.17 -23.32
N SER A 309 12.00 18.02 -23.21
CA SER A 309 12.95 18.26 -24.31
C SER A 309 14.34 18.63 -23.80
N HIS A 310 15.38 18.22 -24.55
CA HIS A 310 16.79 18.55 -24.25
C HIS A 310 17.20 18.13 -22.82
N CYS A 311 16.76 16.95 -22.36
CA CYS A 311 16.98 16.45 -21.01
C CYS A 311 17.80 15.17 -20.95
N ILE A 312 18.39 14.90 -19.79
CA ILE A 312 18.91 13.59 -19.40
C ILE A 312 18.16 13.14 -18.16
N ILE A 313 17.40 12.04 -18.26
CA ILE A 313 16.51 11.57 -17.20
C ILE A 313 16.89 10.16 -16.79
N GLY A 314 17.12 9.97 -15.50
CA GLY A 314 17.46 8.66 -14.93
C GLY A 314 18.92 8.54 -14.52
N PRO A 315 19.27 7.39 -13.89
CA PRO A 315 18.31 6.35 -13.52
C PRO A 315 17.42 6.72 -12.32
N HIS A 316 16.44 5.84 -12.02
CA HIS A 316 15.59 5.89 -10.82
C HIS A 316 14.76 7.17 -10.66
N VAL A 317 14.22 7.68 -11.75
CA VAL A 317 13.39 8.88 -11.75
C VAL A 317 11.92 8.53 -11.94
N ALA A 318 11.05 9.08 -11.11
CA ALA A 318 9.60 9.06 -11.29
C ALA A 318 9.09 10.48 -11.54
N ILE A 319 8.34 10.69 -12.62
CA ILE A 319 7.80 11.98 -13.05
C ILE A 319 6.28 11.92 -13.08
N GLY A 320 5.64 12.86 -12.38
CA GLY A 320 4.19 13.01 -12.32
C GLY A 320 3.57 13.57 -13.62
N THR A 321 2.25 13.53 -13.70
CA THR A 321 1.49 13.96 -14.89
C THR A 321 1.68 15.42 -15.23
N ASN A 322 1.62 15.77 -16.54
CA ASN A 322 1.65 17.12 -17.05
C ASN A 322 2.87 17.96 -16.59
N THR A 323 3.98 17.29 -16.32
CA THR A 323 5.24 17.94 -15.94
C THR A 323 5.95 18.46 -17.18
N GLN A 324 6.50 19.69 -17.11
CA GLN A 324 7.27 20.30 -18.18
C GLN A 324 8.74 20.35 -17.77
N MET A 325 9.63 19.83 -18.63
CA MET A 325 11.07 19.80 -18.38
C MET A 325 11.86 20.18 -19.63
N GLN A 326 12.77 21.14 -19.47
CA GLN A 326 13.64 21.58 -20.56
C GLN A 326 15.07 21.82 -20.06
N HIS A 327 16.05 21.44 -20.89
CA HIS A 327 17.48 21.66 -20.64
C HIS A 327 17.95 21.15 -19.26
N SER A 328 17.41 20.01 -18.79
CA SER A 328 17.56 19.56 -17.40
C SER A 328 18.16 18.16 -17.31
N ILE A 329 18.88 17.91 -16.22
CA ILE A 329 19.42 16.60 -15.86
C ILE A 329 18.81 16.18 -14.53
N VAL A 330 18.13 15.04 -14.50
CA VAL A 330 17.46 14.54 -13.27
C VAL A 330 17.82 13.08 -13.06
N ARG A 331 18.28 12.73 -11.86
CA ARG A 331 18.58 11.37 -11.44
C ARG A 331 18.15 11.12 -9.99
N ASP A 332 17.90 9.84 -9.65
CA ASP A 332 17.55 9.38 -8.30
C ASP A 332 16.50 10.26 -7.60
N SER A 333 15.46 10.68 -8.34
CA SER A 333 14.54 11.73 -7.91
C SER A 333 13.07 11.40 -8.17
N ILE A 334 12.20 12.02 -7.39
CA ILE A 334 10.74 12.00 -7.59
C ILE A 334 10.29 13.42 -7.90
N ILE A 335 9.60 13.59 -9.03
CA ILE A 335 9.05 14.87 -9.49
C ILE A 335 7.52 14.78 -9.48
N GLY A 336 6.88 15.72 -8.80
CA GLY A 336 5.43 15.83 -8.71
C GLY A 336 4.77 16.21 -10.03
N SER A 337 3.44 16.18 -10.06
CA SER A 337 2.64 16.53 -11.22
C SER A 337 2.61 18.05 -11.43
N TYR A 338 2.40 18.49 -12.69
CA TYR A 338 2.32 19.90 -13.06
C TYR A 338 3.55 20.73 -12.68
N THR A 339 4.71 20.08 -12.58
CA THR A 339 5.98 20.73 -12.18
C THR A 339 6.68 21.30 -13.41
N HIS A 340 7.33 22.44 -13.25
CA HIS A 340 8.12 23.10 -14.29
C HIS A 340 9.60 23.07 -13.90
N LEU A 341 10.43 22.40 -14.71
CA LEU A 341 11.88 22.33 -14.51
C LEU A 341 12.59 22.90 -15.73
N PHE A 342 13.40 23.94 -15.53
CA PHE A 342 14.13 24.61 -16.61
C PHE A 342 15.57 24.86 -16.23
N GLU A 343 16.52 24.36 -17.03
CA GLU A 343 17.97 24.54 -16.83
C GLU A 343 18.48 24.06 -15.45
N VAL A 344 17.92 22.93 -14.93
CA VAL A 344 18.28 22.39 -13.61
C VAL A 344 19.08 21.09 -13.71
N VAL A 345 19.93 20.86 -12.71
CA VAL A 345 20.54 19.56 -12.47
C VAL A 345 20.12 19.08 -11.08
N LEU A 346 19.26 18.07 -11.02
CA LEU A 346 18.70 17.51 -9.80
C LEU A 346 19.25 16.10 -9.55
N ASP A 347 19.68 15.89 -8.33
CA ASP A 347 20.13 14.62 -7.81
C ASP A 347 19.55 14.39 -6.42
N ASN A 348 19.12 13.15 -6.12
CA ASN A 348 18.52 12.79 -4.82
C ASN A 348 17.46 13.80 -4.35
N SER A 349 16.56 14.20 -5.27
CA SER A 349 15.61 15.28 -5.05
C SER A 349 14.18 14.77 -4.97
N LEU A 350 13.39 15.42 -4.10
CA LEU A 350 11.95 15.23 -4.01
C LEU A 350 11.28 16.58 -4.27
N ILE A 351 10.59 16.71 -5.41
CA ILE A 351 9.91 17.91 -5.85
C ILE A 351 8.41 17.66 -5.80
N GLY A 352 7.67 18.53 -5.12
CA GLY A 352 6.22 18.47 -5.01
C GLY A 352 5.50 18.86 -6.32
N SER A 353 4.17 18.69 -6.31
CA SER A 353 3.35 19.09 -7.45
C SER A 353 3.22 20.62 -7.53
N ASP A 354 2.91 21.12 -8.74
CA ASP A 354 2.76 22.57 -9.02
C ASP A 354 3.98 23.40 -8.58
N ALA A 355 5.16 22.80 -8.58
CA ALA A 355 6.41 23.49 -8.25
C ALA A 355 7.10 23.98 -9.52
N SER A 356 7.82 25.11 -9.42
CA SER A 356 8.66 25.63 -10.49
C SER A 356 10.09 25.81 -10.00
N VAL A 357 11.05 25.23 -10.75
CA VAL A 357 12.48 25.33 -10.42
C VAL A 357 13.25 25.72 -11.68
N LYS A 358 14.00 26.83 -11.60
CA LYS A 358 14.81 27.33 -12.69
C LYS A 358 16.23 27.61 -12.22
N GLY A 359 17.22 27.27 -13.04
CA GLY A 359 18.65 27.52 -12.74
C GLY A 359 19.28 26.42 -11.86
N LEU A 360 20.54 26.44 -11.72
CA LEU A 360 21.56 25.67 -11.01
C LEU A 360 21.27 24.30 -10.31
N SER A 361 22.34 23.53 -10.21
CA SER A 361 22.44 22.15 -9.68
C SER A 361 22.41 22.07 -8.15
N ARG A 362 21.43 21.33 -7.54
CA ARG A 362 21.44 21.01 -6.10
C ARG A 362 20.53 19.81 -5.77
N SER A 363 20.70 19.27 -4.54
CA SER A 363 19.72 18.36 -3.94
C SER A 363 18.65 19.18 -3.25
N LEU A 364 17.40 19.04 -3.69
CA LEU A 364 16.27 19.83 -3.20
C LEU A 364 15.21 18.95 -2.53
N ASN A 365 14.51 19.55 -1.58
CA ASN A 365 13.30 18.98 -0.97
C ASN A 365 12.22 20.06 -0.95
N ILE A 366 11.41 20.11 -2.01
CA ILE A 366 10.49 21.22 -2.30
C ILE A 366 9.07 20.70 -2.30
N GLY A 367 8.20 21.37 -1.53
CA GLY A 367 6.77 21.10 -1.46
C GLY A 367 6.00 21.57 -2.68
N ASP A 368 4.68 21.44 -2.60
CA ASP A 368 3.76 21.86 -3.67
C ASP A 368 3.69 23.39 -3.79
N ASN A 369 3.34 23.89 -4.98
CA ASN A 369 3.15 25.32 -5.28
C ASN A 369 4.36 26.20 -4.94
N THR A 370 5.57 25.69 -5.11
CA THR A 370 6.81 26.41 -4.83
C THR A 370 7.47 26.85 -6.13
N GLU A 371 7.89 28.11 -6.20
CA GLU A 371 8.74 28.64 -7.26
C GLU A 371 10.10 29.01 -6.68
N ILE A 372 11.17 28.51 -7.33
CA ILE A 372 12.54 28.84 -6.97
C ILE A 372 13.31 29.22 -8.24
N ASP A 373 13.86 30.40 -8.26
CA ASP A 373 14.76 30.87 -9.30
C ASP A 373 16.15 31.10 -8.67
N PHE A 374 17.17 30.51 -9.21
CA PHE A 374 18.55 30.67 -8.73
C PHE A 374 19.35 31.73 -9.49
N GLY A 375 18.70 32.49 -10.36
CA GLY A 375 19.31 33.61 -11.13
C GLY A 375 19.61 33.29 -12.57
#